data_d3cf49140d9f158d80854ad07a4a8a5a
#
_entry.id   d3cf49140d9f158d80854ad07a4a8a5a
#
_cell.length_a   1.000
_cell.length_b   1.000
_cell.length_c   1.000
_cell.angle_alpha   90.00
_cell.angle_beta   90.00
_cell.angle_gamma   90.00
#
_symmetry.space_group_name_H-M   'P 1'
#
loop_
_entity.id
_entity.type
_entity.pdbx_description
1 polymer ?
#
loop_
_entity_poly.entity_id
_entity_poly.type
_entity_poly.pdbx_seq_one_letter_code
_entity_poly.pdbx_strand_id
1 'polypeptide(L)'
;MCGRNSLFIEQADLETRFDAEVVADGGYTSRYNIAPGDDLHIITNETPDEIDRYHWGLIPFWADESEEGIINARSETADEKRVFEQAWESRPCLVPSSGFYEWKAPNGGPKQPYRIYREDDPAFAMAGLWDVWEGDDETIPCVTILTTEPNDLMNSIHDRMPVVLPQDAESGWLAADPDTRKDLCQPYPEDDLNAYEISTQVNNPGNDDPRVIEPLDHEQSGLGEFSSG
;
A
#
# COMPACT_ATOMS: atom_id res chain seq x y z
N MET A 1 9.28 -5.33 0.22
CA MET A 1 8.66 -4.19 -0.50
C MET A 1 7.16 -4.40 -0.47
N CYS A 2 6.37 -3.38 -0.12
CA CYS A 2 4.91 -3.47 -0.09
C CYS A 2 4.38 -3.74 -1.50
N GLY A 3 4.02 -4.97 -1.77
CA GLY A 3 3.54 -5.43 -3.09
C GLY A 3 2.13 -5.99 -3.04
N ARG A 4 1.39 -5.74 -1.96
CA ARG A 4 0.00 -6.13 -1.83
C ARG A 4 -0.71 -5.26 -0.80
N ASN A 5 -1.87 -4.70 -1.19
CA ASN A 5 -2.68 -3.81 -0.38
C ASN A 5 -4.11 -4.35 -0.20
N SER A 6 -4.85 -3.79 0.73
CA SER A 6 -6.29 -4.01 0.89
C SER A 6 -6.99 -2.71 1.28
N LEU A 7 -8.20 -2.51 0.79
CA LEU A 7 -9.09 -1.41 1.16
C LEU A 7 -10.53 -1.91 1.10
N PHE A 8 -11.14 -2.17 2.26
CA PHE A 8 -12.43 -2.86 2.32
C PHE A 8 -13.44 -2.28 3.33
N ILE A 9 -13.17 -1.07 3.85
CA ILE A 9 -14.19 -0.35 4.63
C ILE A 9 -15.33 0.10 3.71
N GLU A 10 -16.49 0.42 4.27
CA GLU A 10 -17.61 0.95 3.49
C GLU A 10 -17.26 2.32 2.89
N GLN A 11 -17.81 2.64 1.71
CA GLN A 11 -17.52 3.90 1.01
C GLN A 11 -17.77 5.13 1.89
N ALA A 12 -18.91 5.18 2.60
CA ALA A 12 -19.24 6.31 3.44
C ALA A 12 -18.26 6.50 4.63
N ASP A 13 -17.68 5.40 5.14
CA ASP A 13 -16.66 5.44 6.17
C ASP A 13 -15.33 5.94 5.60
N LEU A 14 -14.99 5.51 4.38
CA LEU A 14 -13.79 5.96 3.65
C LEU A 14 -13.86 7.48 3.39
N GLU A 15 -14.96 7.96 2.85
CA GLU A 15 -15.19 9.38 2.57
C GLU A 15 -15.15 10.22 3.85
N THR A 16 -15.76 9.71 4.93
CA THR A 16 -15.72 10.38 6.24
C THR A 16 -14.31 10.42 6.82
N ARG A 17 -13.57 9.30 6.73
CA ARG A 17 -12.21 9.17 7.28
C ARG A 17 -11.22 10.15 6.65
N PHE A 18 -11.35 10.37 5.34
CA PHE A 18 -10.42 11.20 4.58
C PHE A 18 -10.97 12.61 4.23
N ASP A 19 -12.22 12.91 4.61
CA ASP A 19 -12.92 14.16 4.23
C ASP A 19 -12.86 14.40 2.71
N ALA A 20 -13.11 13.34 1.92
CA ALA A 20 -12.99 13.32 0.46
C ALA A 20 -14.06 12.44 -0.17
N GLU A 21 -14.58 12.82 -1.34
CA GLU A 21 -15.63 12.09 -2.06
C GLU A 21 -15.03 11.14 -3.10
N VAL A 22 -15.61 9.94 -3.25
CA VAL A 22 -15.24 9.01 -4.33
C VAL A 22 -15.77 9.52 -5.65
N VAL A 23 -14.87 9.92 -6.55
CA VAL A 23 -15.17 10.41 -7.90
C VAL A 23 -14.83 9.42 -9.01
N ALA A 24 -14.19 8.30 -8.66
CA ALA A 24 -13.73 7.28 -9.59
C ALA A 24 -14.86 6.74 -10.48
N ASP A 25 -14.60 6.61 -11.77
CA ASP A 25 -15.52 6.00 -12.73
C ASP A 25 -15.83 4.54 -12.31
N GLY A 26 -17.14 4.24 -12.13
CA GLY A 26 -17.59 2.94 -11.61
C GLY A 26 -17.66 2.85 -10.08
N GLY A 27 -17.34 3.95 -9.37
CA GLY A 27 -17.44 4.06 -7.92
C GLY A 27 -16.41 3.26 -7.14
N TYR A 28 -16.67 3.06 -5.86
CA TYR A 28 -15.84 2.30 -4.94
C TYR A 28 -16.29 0.83 -4.86
N THR A 29 -15.33 -0.06 -4.75
CA THR A 29 -15.56 -1.47 -4.44
C THR A 29 -14.51 -1.94 -3.43
N SER A 30 -14.98 -2.54 -2.34
CA SER A 30 -14.11 -3.13 -1.33
C SER A 30 -13.21 -4.21 -1.93
N ARG A 31 -11.91 -4.13 -1.66
CA ARG A 31 -10.88 -5.05 -2.15
C ARG A 31 -10.04 -5.57 -0.99
N TYR A 32 -9.95 -6.88 -0.89
CA TYR A 32 -9.16 -7.57 0.13
C TYR A 32 -7.75 -7.92 -0.35
N ASN A 33 -7.49 -7.83 -1.65
CA ASN A 33 -6.25 -8.32 -2.26
C ASN A 33 -5.89 -7.54 -3.53
N ILE A 34 -5.43 -6.30 -3.36
CA ILE A 34 -5.00 -5.44 -4.45
C ILE A 34 -3.53 -5.73 -4.75
N ALA A 35 -3.23 -6.07 -6.00
CA ALA A 35 -1.88 -6.40 -6.47
C ALA A 35 -1.30 -5.30 -7.37
N PRO A 36 0.03 -5.26 -7.59
CA PRO A 36 0.63 -4.42 -8.62
C PRO A 36 -0.03 -4.64 -9.99
N GLY A 37 -0.29 -3.55 -10.69
CA GLY A 37 -1.03 -3.56 -11.95
C GLY A 37 -2.55 -3.38 -11.79
N ASP A 38 -3.10 -3.58 -10.58
CA ASP A 38 -4.46 -3.14 -10.25
C ASP A 38 -4.48 -1.63 -9.99
N ASP A 39 -5.69 -1.05 -9.91
CA ASP A 39 -5.86 0.33 -9.49
C ASP A 39 -5.92 0.46 -7.97
N LEU A 40 -5.29 1.50 -7.44
CA LEU A 40 -5.44 1.97 -6.06
C LEU A 40 -6.36 3.19 -6.02
N HIS A 41 -7.17 3.30 -4.99
CA HIS A 41 -7.84 4.56 -4.65
C HIS A 41 -6.83 5.46 -3.97
N ILE A 42 -6.68 6.69 -4.46
CA ILE A 42 -5.74 7.67 -3.90
C ILE A 42 -6.39 9.05 -3.76
N ILE A 43 -5.75 9.89 -2.95
CA ILE A 43 -6.09 11.30 -2.79
C ILE A 43 -4.86 12.10 -3.18
N THR A 44 -4.98 12.95 -4.20
CA THR A 44 -3.85 13.73 -4.70
C THR A 44 -3.76 15.10 -4.01
N ASN A 45 -2.60 15.72 -4.08
CA ASN A 45 -2.44 17.09 -3.61
C ASN A 45 -3.16 18.13 -4.51
N GLU A 46 -3.51 17.76 -5.74
CA GLU A 46 -4.24 18.63 -6.66
C GLU A 46 -5.75 18.61 -6.39
N THR A 47 -6.28 17.46 -5.94
CA THR A 47 -7.70 17.27 -5.58
C THR A 47 -7.78 16.59 -4.19
N PRO A 48 -7.47 17.32 -3.10
CA PRO A 48 -7.38 16.73 -1.77
C PRO A 48 -8.74 16.35 -1.16
N ASP A 49 -9.83 16.71 -1.79
CA ASP A 49 -11.22 16.40 -1.47
C ASP A 49 -11.84 15.33 -2.38
N GLU A 50 -11.02 14.68 -3.23
CA GLU A 50 -11.44 13.63 -4.16
C GLU A 50 -10.63 12.34 -3.97
N ILE A 51 -11.34 11.19 -4.03
CA ILE A 51 -10.75 9.86 -4.05
C ILE A 51 -10.95 9.28 -5.44
N ASP A 52 -9.86 9.10 -6.19
CA ASP A 52 -9.90 8.59 -7.54
C ASP A 52 -8.98 7.37 -7.72
N ARG A 53 -9.10 6.67 -8.85
CA ARG A 53 -8.35 5.44 -9.13
C ARG A 53 -7.14 5.71 -10.01
N TYR A 54 -5.98 5.22 -9.56
CA TYR A 54 -4.71 5.32 -10.26
C TYR A 54 -4.06 3.95 -10.36
N HIS A 55 -3.49 3.65 -11.52
CA HIS A 55 -2.75 2.41 -11.77
C HIS A 55 -1.57 2.24 -10.80
N TRP A 56 -1.52 1.12 -10.08
CA TRP A 56 -0.41 0.85 -9.17
C TRP A 56 0.84 0.37 -9.90
N GLY A 57 1.67 1.30 -10.24
CA GLY A 57 2.91 1.17 -10.97
C GLY A 57 3.21 2.47 -11.70
N LEU A 58 4.04 3.35 -11.12
CA LEU A 58 4.42 4.61 -11.75
C LEU A 58 5.20 4.33 -13.02
N ILE A 59 4.65 4.74 -14.16
CA ILE A 59 5.24 4.54 -15.48
C ILE A 59 6.20 5.69 -15.75
N PRO A 60 7.47 5.41 -16.11
CA PRO A 60 8.41 6.46 -16.44
C PRO A 60 7.92 7.30 -17.63
N PHE A 61 7.99 8.63 -17.56
CA PHE A 61 7.53 9.54 -18.62
C PHE A 61 8.24 9.34 -19.98
N TRP A 62 9.36 8.61 -20.00
CA TRP A 62 10.10 8.28 -21.23
C TRP A 62 9.85 6.87 -21.74
N ALA A 63 8.95 6.12 -21.12
CA ALA A 63 8.60 4.78 -21.57
C ALA A 63 7.73 4.87 -22.84
N ASP A 64 8.07 4.08 -23.84
CA ASP A 64 7.33 4.05 -25.12
C ASP A 64 6.04 3.21 -25.02
N GLU A 65 5.98 2.31 -24.05
CA GLU A 65 4.83 1.43 -23.77
C GLU A 65 4.51 1.44 -22.29
N SER A 66 3.24 1.19 -21.94
CA SER A 66 2.78 1.01 -20.57
C SER A 66 3.19 -0.37 -20.06
N GLU A 67 4.47 -0.57 -19.81
CA GLU A 67 4.97 -1.77 -19.13
C GLU A 67 4.59 -1.74 -17.63
N GLU A 68 4.81 -2.87 -16.93
CA GLU A 68 4.65 -2.90 -15.47
C GLU A 68 5.45 -1.76 -14.84
N GLY A 69 4.74 -0.78 -14.28
CA GLY A 69 5.33 0.41 -13.69
C GLY A 69 6.08 0.11 -12.38
N ILE A 70 6.70 1.13 -11.80
CA ILE A 70 7.46 1.02 -10.55
C ILE A 70 6.52 1.15 -9.37
N ILE A 71 6.25 0.05 -8.69
CA ILE A 71 5.25 -0.04 -7.61
C ILE A 71 5.69 0.59 -6.29
N ASN A 72 7.01 0.69 -6.05
CA ASN A 72 7.55 1.31 -4.84
C ASN A 72 8.75 2.21 -5.14
N ALA A 73 8.82 3.32 -4.41
CA ALA A 73 9.99 4.20 -4.37
C ALA A 73 10.59 4.22 -2.96
N ARG A 74 11.92 4.13 -2.85
CA ARG A 74 12.61 4.29 -1.56
C ARG A 74 12.66 5.77 -1.20
N SER A 75 12.09 6.16 -0.07
CA SER A 75 12.04 7.56 0.38
C SER A 75 13.42 8.20 0.52
N GLU A 76 14.43 7.40 0.86
CA GLU A 76 15.81 7.88 1.04
C GLU A 76 16.47 8.37 -0.26
N THR A 77 15.99 7.93 -1.41
CA THR A 77 16.59 8.21 -2.71
C THR A 77 15.60 8.58 -3.80
N ALA A 78 14.32 8.75 -3.47
CA ALA A 78 13.28 9.07 -4.46
C ALA A 78 13.54 10.44 -5.12
N ASP A 79 14.01 11.42 -4.35
CA ASP A 79 14.40 12.76 -4.78
C ASP A 79 15.60 12.78 -5.75
N GLU A 80 16.44 11.75 -5.73
CA GLU A 80 17.65 11.65 -6.56
C GLU A 80 17.40 10.88 -7.87
N LYS A 81 16.27 10.16 -7.97
CA LYS A 81 16.01 9.31 -9.13
C LYS A 81 15.13 10.02 -10.15
N ARG A 82 15.66 10.16 -11.38
CA ARG A 82 15.00 10.81 -12.49
C ARG A 82 13.55 10.36 -12.69
N VAL A 83 13.23 9.08 -12.46
CA VAL A 83 11.88 8.54 -12.64
C VAL A 83 10.88 9.11 -11.63
N PHE A 84 11.33 9.55 -10.46
CA PHE A 84 10.47 10.09 -9.41
C PHE A 84 10.64 11.60 -9.21
N GLU A 85 11.66 12.22 -9.83
CA GLU A 85 12.06 13.62 -9.58
C GLU A 85 10.86 14.58 -9.69
N GLN A 86 10.11 14.53 -10.79
CA GLN A 86 8.95 15.40 -10.98
C GLN A 86 7.83 15.11 -9.98
N ALA A 87 7.53 13.83 -9.74
CA ALA A 87 6.50 13.43 -8.79
C ALA A 87 6.90 13.78 -7.35
N TRP A 88 8.18 13.63 -6.99
CA TRP A 88 8.71 14.06 -5.69
C TRP A 88 8.56 15.56 -5.47
N GLU A 89 8.86 16.36 -6.49
CA GLU A 89 8.77 17.82 -6.39
C GLU A 89 7.34 18.34 -6.22
N SER A 90 6.36 17.75 -6.90
CA SER A 90 5.05 18.39 -7.03
C SER A 90 3.83 17.48 -6.92
N ARG A 91 3.97 16.16 -6.80
CA ARG A 91 2.84 15.22 -6.91
C ARG A 91 2.76 14.18 -5.78
N PRO A 92 2.73 14.61 -4.50
CA PRO A 92 2.44 13.71 -3.40
C PRO A 92 0.96 13.27 -3.42
N CYS A 93 0.71 12.07 -2.91
CA CYS A 93 -0.65 11.57 -2.70
C CYS A 93 -0.74 10.73 -1.43
N LEU A 94 -1.96 10.54 -0.94
CA LEU A 94 -2.31 9.55 0.06
C LEU A 94 -2.81 8.29 -0.63
N VAL A 95 -2.37 7.15 -0.14
CA VAL A 95 -2.88 5.83 -0.55
C VAL A 95 -3.61 5.20 0.62
N PRO A 96 -4.95 5.25 0.66
CA PRO A 96 -5.76 4.60 1.67
C PRO A 96 -5.52 3.08 1.73
N SER A 97 -5.45 2.54 2.93
CA SER A 97 -5.19 1.13 3.18
C SER A 97 -5.93 0.64 4.43
N SER A 98 -6.64 -0.47 4.33
CA SER A 98 -7.15 -1.20 5.49
C SER A 98 -6.13 -2.17 6.07
N GLY A 99 -4.97 -2.27 5.45
CA GLY A 99 -3.85 -3.13 5.79
C GLY A 99 -3.13 -3.61 4.55
N PHE A 100 -1.86 -3.90 4.69
CA PHE A 100 -1.00 -4.41 3.63
C PHE A 100 -0.45 -5.79 3.98
N TYR A 101 0.20 -6.43 3.01
CA TYR A 101 0.73 -7.77 3.18
C TYR A 101 2.22 -7.81 2.89
N GLU A 102 2.94 -8.57 3.72
CA GLU A 102 4.35 -8.86 3.53
C GLU A 102 4.67 -10.33 3.80
N TRP A 103 5.77 -10.81 3.25
CA TRP A 103 6.14 -12.21 3.26
C TRP A 103 7.43 -12.44 4.02
N LYS A 104 7.32 -13.10 5.17
CA LYS A 104 8.48 -13.57 5.93
C LYS A 104 9.11 -14.76 5.23
N ALA A 105 10.40 -14.65 4.93
CA ALA A 105 11.19 -15.78 4.43
C ALA A 105 11.62 -16.66 5.61
N PRO A 106 11.16 -17.92 5.71
CA PRO A 106 11.65 -18.82 6.74
C PRO A 106 13.08 -19.32 6.41
N ASN A 107 13.78 -19.86 7.42
CA ASN A 107 15.05 -20.54 7.24
C ASN A 107 14.83 -21.88 6.50
N GLY A 108 14.53 -21.81 5.21
CA GLY A 108 14.21 -22.95 4.34
C GLY A 108 12.71 -23.28 4.32
N GLY A 109 12.07 -23.11 3.17
CA GLY A 109 10.64 -23.34 2.95
C GLY A 109 9.94 -22.20 2.20
N PRO A 110 8.63 -22.32 1.96
CA PRO A 110 7.85 -21.27 1.33
C PRO A 110 7.75 -20.05 2.24
N LYS A 111 7.64 -18.86 1.65
CA LYS A 111 7.40 -17.62 2.39
C LYS A 111 6.03 -17.66 3.07
N GLN A 112 5.97 -17.22 4.33
CA GLN A 112 4.74 -17.08 5.10
C GLN A 112 4.21 -15.67 4.97
N PRO A 113 2.99 -15.45 4.42
CA PRO A 113 2.40 -14.13 4.36
C PRO A 113 1.84 -13.69 5.72
N TYR A 114 2.00 -12.40 5.98
CA TYR A 114 1.47 -11.68 7.13
C TYR A 114 0.58 -10.56 6.65
N ARG A 115 -0.52 -10.31 7.36
CA ARG A 115 -1.29 -9.08 7.25
C ARG A 115 -0.82 -8.10 8.31
N ILE A 116 -0.53 -6.88 7.89
CA ILE A 116 -0.15 -5.75 8.75
C ILE A 116 -1.28 -4.73 8.70
N TYR A 117 -1.74 -4.26 9.88
CA TYR A 117 -2.91 -3.38 9.99
C TYR A 117 -2.86 -2.55 11.26
N ARG A 118 -3.76 -1.57 11.35
CA ARG A 118 -4.03 -0.83 12.59
C ARG A 118 -5.38 -1.29 13.17
N GLU A 119 -5.42 -1.46 14.48
CA GLU A 119 -6.65 -1.87 15.16
C GLU A 119 -7.58 -0.68 15.44
N ASP A 120 -6.98 0.48 15.71
CA ASP A 120 -7.67 1.73 16.04
C ASP A 120 -8.07 2.57 14.81
N ASP A 121 -7.52 2.27 13.64
CA ASP A 121 -7.81 2.97 12.39
C ASP A 121 -8.07 1.96 11.25
N PRO A 122 -9.34 1.70 10.91
CA PRO A 122 -9.70 0.71 9.90
C PRO A 122 -9.27 1.07 8.47
N ALA A 123 -8.89 2.36 8.25
CA ALA A 123 -8.24 2.81 7.02
C ALA A 123 -7.25 3.94 7.31
N PHE A 124 -5.97 3.64 7.22
CA PHE A 124 -4.87 4.59 7.35
C PHE A 124 -4.30 4.98 5.98
N ALA A 125 -3.53 6.06 5.92
CA ALA A 125 -2.85 6.49 4.70
C ALA A 125 -1.40 6.01 4.63
N MET A 126 -1.01 5.53 3.46
CA MET A 126 0.39 5.39 3.08
C MET A 126 0.78 6.56 2.18
N ALA A 127 2.02 7.05 2.31
CA ALA A 127 2.56 8.08 1.44
C ALA A 127 2.85 7.53 0.05
N GLY A 128 2.41 8.25 -0.97
CA GLY A 128 2.66 7.92 -2.37
C GLY A 128 3.11 9.11 -3.20
N LEU A 129 3.55 8.81 -4.41
CA LEU A 129 3.80 9.78 -5.46
C LEU A 129 2.99 9.37 -6.68
N TRP A 130 2.32 10.32 -7.31
CA TRP A 130 1.52 10.06 -8.50
C TRP A 130 2.09 10.75 -9.72
N ASP A 131 1.74 10.26 -10.90
CA ASP A 131 2.05 10.88 -12.19
C ASP A 131 0.94 10.56 -13.20
N VAL A 132 0.99 11.19 -14.35
CA VAL A 132 0.17 10.86 -15.51
C VAL A 132 1.11 10.52 -16.64
N TRP A 133 1.09 9.27 -17.08
CA TRP A 133 1.83 8.85 -18.25
C TRP A 133 0.97 9.09 -19.50
N GLU A 134 1.58 9.69 -20.52
CA GLU A 134 0.95 9.97 -21.80
C GLU A 134 1.63 9.13 -22.89
N GLY A 135 0.91 8.12 -23.40
CA GLY A 135 1.30 7.33 -24.57
C GLY A 135 0.68 7.87 -25.85
N ASP A 136 0.91 7.19 -26.99
CA ASP A 136 0.41 7.62 -28.29
C ASP A 136 -1.13 7.64 -28.36
N ASP A 137 -1.80 6.66 -27.76
CA ASP A 137 -3.26 6.47 -27.84
C ASP A 137 -3.94 6.41 -26.45
N GLU A 138 -3.20 6.47 -25.36
CA GLU A 138 -3.73 6.34 -24.01
C GLU A 138 -3.06 7.28 -23.00
N THR A 139 -3.79 7.62 -21.95
CA THR A 139 -3.30 8.38 -20.79
C THR A 139 -3.58 7.58 -19.55
N ILE A 140 -2.54 7.29 -18.76
CA ILE A 140 -2.65 6.45 -17.58
C ILE A 140 -2.23 7.24 -16.34
N PRO A 141 -3.20 7.61 -15.46
CA PRO A 141 -2.85 8.09 -14.12
C PRO A 141 -2.26 6.93 -13.31
N CYS A 142 -1.09 7.13 -12.75
CA CYS A 142 -0.32 6.08 -12.09
C CYS A 142 0.27 6.54 -10.76
N VAL A 143 0.56 5.58 -9.89
CA VAL A 143 1.02 5.84 -8.52
C VAL A 143 2.08 4.86 -8.08
N THR A 144 3.02 5.32 -7.25
CA THR A 144 4.00 4.49 -6.54
C THR A 144 3.88 4.73 -5.03
N ILE A 145 4.03 3.67 -4.23
CA ILE A 145 4.03 3.76 -2.77
C ILE A 145 5.46 4.00 -2.27
N LEU A 146 5.63 5.00 -1.41
CA LEU A 146 6.91 5.24 -0.75
C LEU A 146 7.18 4.19 0.32
N THR A 147 8.44 3.77 0.40
CA THR A 147 8.91 2.82 1.43
C THR A 147 10.06 3.40 2.21
N THR A 148 10.16 3.02 3.48
CA THR A 148 11.22 3.42 4.41
C THR A 148 11.84 2.19 5.09
N GLU A 149 12.78 2.41 6.00
CA GLU A 149 13.33 1.36 6.86
C GLU A 149 12.23 0.74 7.73
N PRO A 150 12.33 -0.54 8.10
CA PRO A 150 11.33 -1.18 8.93
C PRO A 150 11.43 -0.71 10.39
N ASN A 151 10.29 -0.62 11.08
CA ASN A 151 10.28 -0.63 12.55
C ASN A 151 10.57 -2.04 13.10
N ASP A 152 10.63 -2.22 14.42
CA ASP A 152 11.00 -3.51 15.03
C ASP A 152 9.99 -4.63 14.70
N LEU A 153 8.68 -4.32 14.62
CA LEU A 153 7.66 -5.27 14.18
C LEU A 153 7.96 -5.76 12.75
N MET A 154 8.09 -4.81 11.82
CA MET A 154 8.30 -5.11 10.40
C MET A 154 9.65 -5.76 10.15
N ASN A 155 10.70 -5.40 10.87
CA ASN A 155 12.04 -5.99 10.72
C ASN A 155 12.04 -7.50 11.01
N SER A 156 11.07 -7.99 11.78
CA SER A 156 10.87 -9.42 12.00
C SER A 156 10.27 -10.16 10.79
N ILE A 157 9.67 -9.42 9.83
CA ILE A 157 8.92 -9.95 8.67
C ILE A 157 9.64 -9.61 7.37
N HIS A 158 10.00 -8.33 7.17
CA HIS A 158 10.61 -7.80 5.95
C HIS A 158 11.58 -6.65 6.27
N ASP A 159 12.58 -6.40 5.41
CA ASP A 159 13.60 -5.36 5.55
C ASP A 159 13.13 -3.95 5.11
N ARG A 160 11.90 -3.80 4.70
CA ARG A 160 11.25 -2.52 4.32
C ARG A 160 9.80 -2.49 4.78
N MET A 161 9.28 -1.27 4.96
CA MET A 161 7.85 -1.04 5.17
C MET A 161 7.37 0.15 4.32
N PRO A 162 6.06 0.25 3.98
CA PRO A 162 5.52 1.48 3.42
C PRO A 162 5.66 2.62 4.42
N VAL A 163 5.79 3.85 3.91
CA VAL A 163 5.68 5.05 4.74
C VAL A 163 4.22 5.21 5.13
N VAL A 164 3.86 4.76 6.33
CA VAL A 164 2.53 4.98 6.92
C VAL A 164 2.53 6.36 7.58
N LEU A 165 1.52 7.16 7.30
CA LEU A 165 1.41 8.52 7.85
C LEU A 165 0.55 8.52 9.12
N PRO A 166 0.96 9.23 10.18
CA PRO A 166 0.05 9.60 11.25
C PRO A 166 -1.11 10.45 10.69
N GLN A 167 -2.32 10.26 11.21
CA GLN A 167 -3.51 10.94 10.69
C GLN A 167 -3.37 12.48 10.70
N ASP A 168 -2.73 13.05 11.70
CA ASP A 168 -2.47 14.48 11.83
C ASP A 168 -1.38 14.99 10.85
N ALA A 169 -0.62 14.10 10.24
CA ALA A 169 0.40 14.43 9.24
C ALA A 169 -0.10 14.30 7.78
N GLU A 170 -1.25 13.69 7.53
CA GLU A 170 -1.76 13.40 6.19
C GLU A 170 -1.95 14.67 5.34
N SER A 171 -2.64 15.69 5.88
CA SER A 171 -2.81 16.98 5.18
C SER A 171 -1.47 17.72 5.02
N GLY A 172 -0.58 17.58 6.00
CA GLY A 172 0.78 18.11 5.95
C GLY A 172 1.60 17.47 4.82
N TRP A 173 1.45 16.16 4.61
CA TRP A 173 2.11 15.43 3.51
C TRP A 173 1.73 15.98 2.13
N LEU A 174 0.42 16.19 1.88
CA LEU A 174 -0.06 16.73 0.61
C LEU A 174 0.41 18.16 0.34
N ALA A 175 0.54 18.98 1.39
CA ALA A 175 0.90 20.40 1.30
C ALA A 175 2.41 20.67 1.43
N ALA A 176 3.20 19.69 1.88
CA ALA A 176 4.62 19.88 2.18
C ALA A 176 5.47 20.17 0.95
N ASP A 177 6.50 20.97 1.13
CA ASP A 177 7.60 21.06 0.20
C ASP A 177 8.46 19.77 0.24
N PRO A 178 9.33 19.52 -0.77
CA PRO A 178 10.10 18.30 -0.88
C PRO A 178 10.98 17.98 0.34
N ASP A 179 11.57 18.99 0.98
CA ASP A 179 12.45 18.80 2.14
C ASP A 179 11.63 18.36 3.36
N THR A 180 10.49 19.02 3.60
CA THR A 180 9.56 18.65 4.68
C THR A 180 8.98 17.25 4.47
N ARG A 181 8.66 16.83 3.21
CA ARG A 181 8.21 15.47 2.91
C ARG A 181 9.24 14.42 3.29
N LYS A 182 10.52 14.69 3.08
CA LYS A 182 11.60 13.78 3.45
C LYS A 182 11.63 13.51 4.95
N ASP A 183 11.39 14.53 5.76
CA ASP A 183 11.30 14.39 7.22
C ASP A 183 10.08 13.58 7.69
N LEU A 184 9.00 13.56 6.92
CA LEU A 184 7.80 12.75 7.20
C LEU A 184 7.98 11.27 6.84
N CYS A 185 8.97 10.92 6.03
CA CYS A 185 9.23 9.54 5.60
C CYS A 185 9.93 8.70 6.67
N GLN A 186 9.35 8.60 7.85
CA GLN A 186 9.89 7.84 8.98
C GLN A 186 9.20 6.47 9.14
N PRO A 187 9.86 5.48 9.74
CA PRO A 187 9.20 4.26 10.19
C PRO A 187 8.04 4.59 11.13
N TYR A 188 6.87 4.01 10.87
CA TYR A 188 5.69 4.21 11.72
C TYR A 188 5.91 3.55 13.10
N PRO A 189 5.42 4.12 14.23
CA PRO A 189 5.55 3.52 15.55
C PRO A 189 5.01 2.10 15.60
N GLU A 190 5.79 1.19 16.15
CA GLU A 190 5.46 -0.25 16.17
C GLU A 190 4.26 -0.59 17.07
N ASP A 191 4.07 0.17 18.15
CA ASP A 191 3.00 -0.04 19.13
C ASP A 191 1.60 0.17 18.53
N ASP A 192 1.51 0.90 17.40
CA ASP A 192 0.25 1.19 16.70
C ASP A 192 -0.01 0.25 15.51
N LEU A 193 0.93 -0.65 15.21
CA LEU A 193 0.79 -1.65 14.16
C LEU A 193 0.65 -3.06 14.74
N ASN A 194 -0.22 -3.84 14.13
CA ASN A 194 -0.41 -5.24 14.43
C ASN A 194 -0.07 -6.11 13.21
N ALA A 195 0.40 -7.34 13.44
CA ALA A 195 0.66 -8.30 12.38
C ALA A 195 0.25 -9.71 12.80
N TYR A 196 -0.33 -10.46 11.87
CA TYR A 196 -0.63 -11.87 12.07
C TYR A 196 -0.46 -12.67 10.76
N GLU A 197 -0.23 -13.95 10.93
CA GLU A 197 -0.08 -14.88 9.80
C GLU A 197 -1.43 -15.14 9.14
N ILE A 198 -1.41 -15.17 7.80
CA ILE A 198 -2.58 -15.47 6.96
C ILE A 198 -2.28 -16.60 6.00
N SER A 199 -3.33 -17.12 5.37
CA SER A 199 -3.23 -18.17 4.36
C SER A 199 -2.45 -17.70 3.11
N THR A 200 -1.70 -18.64 2.49
CA THR A 200 -1.06 -18.44 1.19
C THR A 200 -2.05 -18.17 0.04
N GLN A 201 -3.36 -18.22 0.29
CA GLN A 201 -4.38 -17.80 -0.69
C GLN A 201 -4.17 -16.37 -1.19
N VAL A 202 -3.62 -15.48 -0.35
CA VAL A 202 -3.26 -14.11 -0.72
C VAL A 202 -2.27 -14.04 -1.89
N ASN A 203 -1.47 -15.09 -2.13
CA ASN A 203 -0.50 -15.13 -3.24
C ASN A 203 -1.16 -15.03 -4.62
N ASN A 204 -2.40 -15.51 -4.74
CA ASN A 204 -3.18 -15.38 -5.97
C ASN A 204 -4.06 -14.11 -5.90
N PRO A 205 -3.80 -13.06 -6.73
CA PRO A 205 -4.60 -11.84 -6.74
C PRO A 205 -6.08 -12.07 -7.04
N GLY A 206 -6.43 -13.16 -7.72
CA GLY A 206 -7.82 -13.54 -7.99
C GLY A 206 -8.62 -13.99 -6.74
N ASN A 207 -7.94 -14.25 -5.62
CA ASN A 207 -8.58 -14.47 -4.33
C ASN A 207 -8.76 -13.11 -3.64
N ASP A 208 -9.92 -12.52 -3.77
CA ASP A 208 -10.22 -11.15 -3.30
C ASP A 208 -11.53 -11.14 -2.49
N ASP A 209 -11.51 -11.79 -1.34
CA ASP A 209 -12.66 -11.91 -0.45
C ASP A 209 -12.20 -11.95 1.03
N PRO A 210 -13.12 -11.83 2.02
CA PRO A 210 -12.78 -11.77 3.44
C PRO A 210 -11.90 -12.91 3.96
N ARG A 211 -11.89 -14.08 3.32
CA ARG A 211 -11.05 -15.23 3.75
C ARG A 211 -9.55 -14.95 3.61
N VAL A 212 -9.18 -13.99 2.78
CA VAL A 212 -7.77 -13.59 2.60
C VAL A 212 -7.18 -12.99 3.88
N ILE A 213 -8.01 -12.32 4.68
CA ILE A 213 -7.58 -11.65 5.92
C ILE A 213 -7.83 -12.50 7.18
N GLU A 214 -8.31 -13.73 7.06
CA GLU A 214 -8.51 -14.60 8.23
C GLU A 214 -7.16 -15.02 8.82
N PRO A 215 -6.97 -14.88 10.16
CA PRO A 215 -5.77 -15.37 10.83
C PRO A 215 -5.62 -16.88 10.65
N LEU A 216 -4.38 -17.37 10.50
CA LEU A 216 -4.12 -18.81 10.52
C LEU A 216 -4.37 -19.38 11.92
N ASP A 217 -5.20 -20.42 11.98
CA ASP A 217 -5.42 -21.19 13.20
C ASP A 217 -4.33 -22.27 13.33
N HIS A 218 -3.34 -22.03 14.19
CA HIS A 218 -2.23 -22.97 14.46
C HIS A 218 -2.64 -24.16 15.33
N GLU A 219 -3.85 -24.16 15.95
CA GLU A 219 -4.29 -25.28 16.82
C GLU A 219 -4.67 -26.53 16.02
N GLN A 220 -5.00 -26.41 14.73
CA GLN A 220 -5.39 -27.57 13.91
C GLN A 220 -4.21 -28.40 13.38
N SER A 221 -2.99 -27.94 13.48
CA SER A 221 -1.80 -28.66 12.98
C SER A 221 -1.29 -29.77 13.93
N GLY A 222 -1.82 -29.85 15.14
CA GLY A 222 -1.34 -30.77 16.20
C GLY A 222 -2.10 -32.10 16.36
N LEU A 223 -3.16 -32.37 15.60
CA LEU A 223 -4.02 -33.54 15.80
C LEU A 223 -3.81 -34.69 14.80
N GLY A 224 -2.69 -34.71 14.08
CA GLY A 224 -2.39 -35.70 13.02
C GLY A 224 -1.49 -36.87 13.39
N GLU A 225 -0.97 -36.99 14.61
CA GLU A 225 -0.04 -38.11 14.95
C GLU A 225 -0.33 -38.77 16.29
N PHE A 226 -1.47 -39.41 16.46
CA PHE A 226 -1.64 -40.48 17.43
C PHE A 226 -2.74 -41.43 16.98
N SER A 227 -2.42 -42.37 16.05
CA SER A 227 -3.17 -43.61 15.92
C SER A 227 -2.34 -44.62 15.10
N SER A 228 -1.49 -45.36 15.74
CA SER A 228 -1.14 -46.72 15.35
C SER A 228 -0.41 -47.38 16.54
N GLY A 229 -1.19 -48.06 17.38
CA GLY A 229 -0.71 -49.13 18.23
C GLY A 229 -0.80 -50.46 17.50
#